data_a4d9db5452f84cf81055389c45e28fa4
#
_entry.id   a4d9db5452f84cf81055389c45e28fa4
#
_cell.length_a   1.000
_cell.length_b   1.000
_cell.length_c   1.000
_cell.angle_alpha   90.00
_cell.angle_beta   90.00
_cell.angle_gamma   90.00
#
_symmetry.space_group_name_H-M   'P 1'
#
loop_
_entity.id
_entity.type
_entity.pdbx_description
1 polymer ?
#
loop_
_entity_poly.entity_id
_entity_poly.type
_entity_poly.pdbx_seq_one_letter_code
_entity_poly.pdbx_strand_id
1 'polypeptide(L)'
;MAARTASALATRPIARIVSSPLQRAQESAAPLSSQLGLSVEIDERLNEGLNHFQGTRLSAARLLTDPSAWVALHNPFKPSWGEPYRDIAERMLALAEDAWNSVQEGEVVLVTHQVAIWILHRSVAGIPLPHLPSQRRCSLSSITTIKKIGERWKEESYREPAADLLEDAIDLGAV
;
A
#
# COMPACT_ATOMS: atom_id res chain seq x y z
N MET A 1 5.73 -9.35 12.47
CA MET A 1 4.58 -9.10 11.57
C MET A 1 4.80 -9.75 10.21
N ALA A 2 5.80 -9.39 9.40
CA ALA A 2 6.03 -9.92 8.06
C ALA A 2 6.05 -11.47 7.98
N ALA A 3 6.66 -12.16 8.94
CA ALA A 3 6.66 -13.62 9.01
C ALA A 3 5.25 -14.23 9.21
N ARG A 4 4.36 -13.56 9.98
CA ARG A 4 2.95 -13.99 10.12
C ARG A 4 2.19 -13.86 8.81
N THR A 5 2.40 -12.74 8.10
CA THR A 5 1.80 -12.53 6.78
C THR A 5 2.33 -13.52 5.76
N ALA A 6 3.63 -13.80 5.76
CA ALA A 6 4.23 -14.83 4.93
C ALA A 6 3.59 -16.21 5.18
N SER A 7 3.45 -16.62 6.44
CA SER A 7 2.79 -17.90 6.80
C SER A 7 1.33 -17.97 6.34
N ALA A 8 0.60 -16.83 6.39
CA ALA A 8 -0.78 -16.77 5.93
C ALA A 8 -0.92 -16.82 4.40
N LEU A 9 0.12 -16.44 3.66
CA LEU A 9 0.17 -16.48 2.19
C LEU A 9 0.80 -17.79 1.66
N ALA A 10 1.65 -18.47 2.43
CA ALA A 10 2.37 -19.64 1.98
C ALA A 10 1.48 -20.84 1.57
N THR A 11 0.22 -20.84 2.02
CA THR A 11 -0.79 -21.86 1.64
C THR A 11 -1.56 -21.51 0.37
N ARG A 12 -1.30 -20.34 -0.22
CA ARG A 12 -1.94 -19.88 -1.44
C ARG A 12 -1.07 -20.17 -2.66
N PRO A 13 -1.63 -20.30 -3.85
CA PRO A 13 -0.88 -20.56 -5.08
C PRO A 13 -0.15 -19.29 -5.58
N ILE A 14 0.84 -18.82 -4.83
CA ILE A 14 1.60 -17.62 -5.18
C ILE A 14 2.57 -17.95 -6.31
N ALA A 15 2.42 -17.27 -7.44
CA ALA A 15 3.27 -17.43 -8.62
C ALA A 15 4.40 -16.40 -8.69
N ARG A 16 4.18 -15.18 -8.18
CA ARG A 16 5.15 -14.08 -8.24
C ARG A 16 5.06 -13.19 -7.00
N ILE A 17 6.20 -12.57 -6.66
CA ILE A 17 6.30 -11.56 -5.60
C ILE A 17 6.95 -10.33 -6.21
N VAL A 18 6.25 -9.18 -6.16
CA VAL A 18 6.75 -7.89 -6.64
C VAL A 18 6.72 -6.91 -5.46
N SER A 19 7.79 -6.18 -5.26
CA SER A 19 7.95 -5.25 -4.14
C SER A 19 8.30 -3.85 -4.60
N SER A 20 7.89 -2.86 -3.79
CA SER A 20 8.45 -1.52 -3.84
C SER A 20 9.97 -1.57 -3.67
N PRO A 21 10.74 -0.65 -4.32
CA PRO A 21 12.18 -0.54 -4.13
C PRO A 21 12.58 -0.09 -2.72
N LEU A 22 11.65 0.40 -1.89
CA LEU A 22 11.97 0.83 -0.53
C LEU A 22 12.34 -0.36 0.36
N GLN A 23 13.43 -0.22 1.10
CA GLN A 23 14.01 -1.28 1.92
C GLN A 23 12.98 -1.96 2.83
N ARG A 24 12.12 -1.19 3.52
CA ARG A 24 11.08 -1.73 4.41
C ARG A 24 10.08 -2.66 3.71
N ALA A 25 9.79 -2.41 2.42
CA ALA A 25 8.91 -3.27 1.63
C ALA A 25 9.61 -4.57 1.24
N GLN A 26 10.88 -4.49 0.82
CA GLN A 26 11.70 -5.66 0.51
C GLN A 26 11.92 -6.55 1.74
N GLU A 27 12.19 -5.95 2.92
CA GLU A 27 12.28 -6.67 4.19
C GLU A 27 10.94 -7.37 4.56
N SER A 28 9.81 -6.75 4.21
CA SER A 28 8.49 -7.36 4.40
C SER A 28 8.21 -8.50 3.41
N ALA A 29 8.78 -8.45 2.20
CA ALA A 29 8.65 -9.50 1.19
C ALA A 29 9.57 -10.71 1.47
N ALA A 30 10.73 -10.48 2.10
CA ALA A 30 11.78 -11.49 2.27
C ALA A 30 11.32 -12.79 2.96
N PRO A 31 10.51 -12.78 4.03
CA PRO A 31 10.03 -14.02 4.65
C PRO A 31 9.19 -14.89 3.69
N LEU A 32 8.32 -14.27 2.89
CA LEU A 32 7.51 -14.99 1.91
C LEU A 32 8.37 -15.55 0.76
N SER A 33 9.28 -14.73 0.24
CA SER A 33 10.26 -15.14 -0.77
C SER A 33 11.05 -16.38 -0.32
N SER A 34 11.58 -16.35 0.91
CA SER A 34 12.34 -17.47 1.48
C SER A 34 11.47 -18.73 1.66
N GLN A 35 10.22 -18.56 2.06
CA GLN A 35 9.30 -19.67 2.32
C GLN A 35 8.86 -20.39 1.03
N LEU A 36 8.68 -19.64 -0.06
CA LEU A 36 8.20 -20.17 -1.33
C LEU A 36 9.33 -20.45 -2.34
N GLY A 37 10.57 -20.01 -2.06
CA GLY A 37 11.69 -20.12 -3.00
C GLY A 37 11.51 -19.21 -4.24
N LEU A 38 10.71 -18.16 -4.15
CA LEU A 38 10.46 -17.22 -5.24
C LEU A 38 11.34 -15.96 -5.08
N SER A 39 11.89 -15.45 -6.19
CA SER A 39 12.60 -14.17 -6.19
C SER A 39 11.63 -13.01 -6.00
N VAL A 40 12.11 -11.93 -5.36
CA VAL A 40 11.39 -10.67 -5.27
C VAL A 40 11.78 -9.79 -6.45
N GLU A 41 10.81 -9.45 -7.27
CA GLU A 41 10.95 -8.48 -8.36
C GLU A 41 10.70 -7.06 -7.83
N ILE A 42 11.31 -6.05 -8.43
CA ILE A 42 11.13 -4.65 -8.00
C ILE A 42 10.35 -3.89 -9.06
N ASP A 43 9.34 -3.14 -8.61
CA ASP A 43 8.58 -2.23 -9.47
C ASP A 43 8.36 -0.89 -8.74
N GLU A 44 8.80 0.20 -9.38
CA GLU A 44 8.70 1.55 -8.79
C GLU A 44 7.26 2.04 -8.66
N ARG A 45 6.33 1.47 -9.40
CA ARG A 45 4.90 1.76 -9.26
C ARG A 45 4.33 1.34 -7.91
N LEU A 46 5.06 0.54 -7.13
CA LEU A 46 4.73 0.17 -5.75
C LEU A 46 5.25 1.15 -4.70
N ASN A 47 5.93 2.22 -5.10
CA ASN A 47 6.40 3.23 -4.15
C ASN A 47 5.26 3.85 -3.35
N GLU A 48 5.59 4.28 -2.12
CA GLU A 48 4.70 5.12 -1.31
C GLU A 48 4.36 6.38 -2.10
N GLY A 49 3.14 6.89 -1.94
CA GLY A 49 2.80 8.19 -2.49
C GLY A 49 3.80 9.25 -2.02
N LEU A 50 4.41 9.98 -2.95
CA LEU A 50 5.36 11.04 -2.60
C LEU A 50 4.68 12.02 -1.65
N ASN A 51 5.24 12.17 -0.46
CA ASN A 51 4.75 13.09 0.55
C ASN A 51 5.90 14.00 0.99
N HIS A 52 5.74 15.31 0.81
CA HIS A 52 6.72 16.32 1.23
C HIS A 52 7.03 16.26 2.73
N PHE A 53 6.13 15.69 3.53
CA PHE A 53 6.28 15.51 4.97
C PHE A 53 6.77 14.11 5.37
N GLN A 54 7.17 13.28 4.41
CA GLN A 54 7.63 11.91 4.68
C GLN A 54 8.78 11.91 5.69
N GLY A 55 8.61 11.18 6.80
CA GLY A 55 9.59 11.11 7.88
C GLY A 55 9.53 12.26 8.90
N THR A 56 8.57 13.19 8.79
CA THR A 56 8.39 14.27 9.77
C THR A 56 7.04 14.15 10.47
N ARG A 57 7.04 14.22 11.81
CA ARG A 57 5.76 14.33 12.55
C ARG A 57 5.20 15.73 12.34
N LEU A 58 4.00 15.82 11.76
CA LEU A 58 3.22 17.05 11.75
C LEU A 58 2.79 17.33 13.20
N SER A 59 3.42 18.30 13.84
CA SER A 59 2.95 18.80 15.15
C SER A 59 2.17 20.10 14.95
N ALA A 60 1.18 20.34 15.81
CA ALA A 60 0.42 21.60 15.81
C ALA A 60 1.35 22.83 15.92
N ALA A 61 2.46 22.71 16.66
CA ALA A 61 3.47 23.77 16.78
C ALA A 61 4.15 24.06 15.42
N ARG A 62 4.47 23.03 14.63
CA ARG A 62 5.10 23.20 13.30
C ARG A 62 4.12 23.80 12.30
N LEU A 63 2.84 23.41 12.35
CA LEU A 63 1.78 24.00 11.55
C LEU A 63 1.62 25.52 11.83
N LEU A 64 1.87 25.97 13.04
CA LEU A 64 1.78 27.39 13.40
C LEU A 64 3.03 28.21 13.00
N THR A 65 4.19 27.57 12.87
CA THR A 65 5.48 28.25 12.66
C THR A 65 6.05 28.13 11.25
N ASP A 66 5.53 27.22 10.43
CA ASP A 66 6.04 26.95 9.08
C ASP A 66 5.04 27.42 7.99
N PRO A 67 5.30 28.57 7.34
CA PRO A 67 4.44 29.08 6.26
C PRO A 67 4.32 28.12 5.07
N SER A 68 5.32 27.27 4.83
CA SER A 68 5.28 26.27 3.75
C SER A 68 4.24 25.18 4.02
N ALA A 69 3.98 24.85 5.29
CA ALA A 69 2.94 23.94 5.69
C ALA A 69 1.53 24.50 5.38
N TRP A 70 1.34 25.81 5.48
CA TRP A 70 0.06 26.47 5.14
C TRP A 70 -0.23 26.41 3.64
N VAL A 71 0.78 26.63 2.82
CA VAL A 71 0.66 26.50 1.36
C VAL A 71 0.35 25.06 0.97
N ALA A 72 0.95 24.10 1.67
CA ALA A 72 0.69 22.69 1.46
C ALA A 72 -0.72 22.26 1.87
N LEU A 73 -1.29 22.83 2.93
CA LEU A 73 -2.59 22.45 3.50
C LEU A 73 -3.79 23.20 2.90
N HIS A 74 -3.59 24.18 2.03
CA HIS A 74 -4.69 25.02 1.53
C HIS A 74 -5.72 24.26 0.66
N ASN A 75 -5.38 23.08 0.14
CA ASN A 75 -6.31 22.26 -0.65
C ASN A 75 -6.32 20.80 -0.19
N PRO A 76 -7.25 20.41 0.69
CA PRO A 76 -7.35 19.03 1.17
C PRO A 76 -7.78 18.01 0.09
N PHE A 77 -8.31 18.48 -1.05
CA PHE A 77 -8.76 17.62 -2.15
C PHE A 77 -7.66 17.33 -3.18
N LYS A 78 -6.65 18.17 -3.23
CA LYS A 78 -5.46 17.95 -4.03
C LYS A 78 -4.28 18.02 -3.07
N PRO A 79 -3.70 16.89 -2.66
CA PRO A 79 -2.55 16.92 -1.77
C PRO A 79 -1.42 17.69 -2.46
N SER A 80 -1.36 19.00 -2.15
CA SER A 80 -0.33 19.90 -2.67
C SER A 80 1.06 19.58 -2.10
N TRP A 81 1.13 18.61 -1.20
CA TRP A 81 2.35 18.11 -0.56
C TRP A 81 2.84 16.77 -1.13
N GLY A 82 2.19 16.22 -2.15
CA GLY A 82 2.54 14.89 -2.62
C GLY A 82 1.99 14.54 -4.01
N GLU A 83 2.13 13.27 -4.35
CA GLU A 83 1.57 12.69 -5.55
C GLU A 83 0.03 12.78 -5.50
N PRO A 84 -0.65 13.24 -6.57
CA PRO A 84 -2.11 13.24 -6.63
C PRO A 84 -2.69 11.84 -6.44
N TYR A 85 -3.75 11.71 -5.66
CA TYR A 85 -4.40 10.39 -5.44
C TYR A 85 -4.84 9.71 -6.73
N ARG A 86 -5.17 10.48 -7.76
CA ARG A 86 -5.51 9.94 -9.06
C ARG A 86 -4.33 9.24 -9.72
N ASP A 87 -3.15 9.82 -9.66
CA ASP A 87 -1.94 9.27 -10.26
C ASP A 87 -1.53 7.98 -9.52
N ILE A 88 -1.68 7.96 -8.17
CA ILE A 88 -1.51 6.74 -7.38
C ILE A 88 -2.50 5.65 -7.83
N ALA A 89 -3.78 5.99 -8.01
CA ALA A 89 -4.80 5.06 -8.45
C ALA A 89 -4.46 4.49 -9.84
N GLU A 90 -4.08 5.35 -10.78
CA GLU A 90 -3.76 4.97 -12.15
C GLU A 90 -2.56 4.03 -12.21
N ARG A 91 -1.43 4.35 -11.51
CA ARG A 91 -0.26 3.46 -11.51
C ARG A 91 -0.52 2.13 -10.81
N MET A 92 -1.30 2.13 -9.73
CA MET A 92 -1.62 0.90 -9.00
C MET A 92 -2.58 0.00 -9.78
N LEU A 93 -3.56 0.56 -10.49
CA LEU A 93 -4.44 -0.20 -11.37
C LEU A 93 -3.69 -0.75 -12.58
N ALA A 94 -2.80 0.04 -13.19
CA ALA A 94 -1.97 -0.42 -14.30
C ALA A 94 -1.06 -1.58 -13.87
N LEU A 95 -0.45 -1.48 -12.67
CA LEU A 95 0.36 -2.58 -12.14
C LEU A 95 -0.49 -3.82 -11.81
N ALA A 96 -1.69 -3.64 -11.26
CA ALA A 96 -2.60 -4.76 -11.01
C ALA A 96 -3.00 -5.48 -12.32
N GLU A 97 -3.21 -4.72 -13.40
CA GLU A 97 -3.50 -5.26 -14.73
C GLU A 97 -2.31 -6.03 -15.30
N ASP A 98 -1.10 -5.46 -15.21
CA ASP A 98 0.12 -6.14 -15.65
C ASP A 98 0.38 -7.42 -14.84
N ALA A 99 0.18 -7.37 -13.52
CA ALA A 99 0.32 -8.52 -12.64
C ALA A 99 -0.70 -9.63 -13.00
N TRP A 100 -1.95 -9.26 -13.24
CA TRP A 100 -3.00 -10.19 -13.67
C TRP A 100 -2.65 -10.89 -14.99
N ASN A 101 -2.17 -10.13 -15.97
CA ASN A 101 -1.83 -10.65 -17.29
C ASN A 101 -0.50 -11.41 -17.32
N SER A 102 0.32 -11.29 -16.28
CA SER A 102 1.65 -11.92 -16.22
C SER A 102 1.64 -13.39 -15.82
N VAL A 103 0.52 -13.88 -15.28
CA VAL A 103 0.37 -15.26 -14.83
C VAL A 103 -0.87 -15.89 -15.47
N GLN A 104 -0.80 -17.17 -15.82
CA GLN A 104 -1.97 -17.90 -16.33
C GLN A 104 -2.80 -18.45 -15.16
N GLU A 105 -2.13 -18.88 -14.11
CA GLU A 105 -2.74 -19.42 -12.90
C GLU A 105 -1.98 -18.91 -11.66
N GLY A 106 -2.66 -18.91 -10.52
CA GLY A 106 -2.09 -18.49 -9.26
C GLY A 106 -2.30 -17.00 -8.97
N GLU A 107 -1.53 -16.51 -8.01
CA GLU A 107 -1.66 -15.16 -7.47
C GLU A 107 -0.33 -14.41 -7.53
N VAL A 108 -0.40 -13.11 -7.69
CA VAL A 108 0.77 -12.22 -7.59
C VAL A 108 0.66 -11.41 -6.31
N VAL A 109 1.70 -11.47 -5.48
CA VAL A 109 1.81 -10.66 -4.27
C VAL A 109 2.51 -9.36 -4.60
N LEU A 110 1.85 -8.23 -4.33
CA LEU A 110 2.38 -6.88 -4.49
C LEU A 110 2.66 -6.31 -3.10
N VAL A 111 3.93 -6.11 -2.75
CA VAL A 111 4.34 -5.56 -1.45
C VAL A 111 4.58 -4.07 -1.59
N THR A 112 3.71 -3.29 -0.97
CA THR A 112 3.66 -1.83 -1.13
C THR A 112 3.32 -1.15 0.21
N HIS A 113 2.79 0.06 0.18
CA HIS A 113 2.64 0.95 1.32
C HIS A 113 1.18 1.31 1.57
N GLN A 114 0.90 1.82 2.77
CA GLN A 114 -0.44 2.08 3.26
C GLN A 114 -1.27 2.95 2.32
N VAL A 115 -0.72 4.09 1.87
CA VAL A 115 -1.47 5.02 1.00
C VAL A 115 -1.77 4.38 -0.35
N ALA A 116 -0.80 3.70 -0.96
CA ALA A 116 -0.97 3.05 -2.25
C ALA A 116 -2.08 1.98 -2.19
N ILE A 117 -2.07 1.12 -1.15
CA ILE A 117 -3.10 0.10 -0.94
C ILE A 117 -4.47 0.75 -0.72
N TRP A 118 -4.53 1.79 0.13
CA TRP A 118 -5.80 2.44 0.45
C TRP A 118 -6.42 3.15 -0.75
N ILE A 119 -5.62 3.82 -1.57
CA ILE A 119 -6.08 4.45 -2.81
C ILE A 119 -6.55 3.42 -3.83
N LEU A 120 -5.83 2.30 -3.98
CA LEU A 120 -6.28 1.19 -4.83
C LEU A 120 -7.61 0.62 -4.35
N HIS A 121 -7.77 0.37 -3.04
CA HIS A 121 -9.03 -0.06 -2.44
C HIS A 121 -10.18 0.89 -2.81
N ARG A 122 -10.00 2.20 -2.59
CA ARG A 122 -11.04 3.20 -2.88
C ARG A 122 -11.38 3.25 -4.36
N SER A 123 -10.39 3.15 -5.24
CA SER A 123 -10.56 3.12 -6.69
C SER A 123 -11.39 1.89 -7.11
N VAL A 124 -11.04 0.72 -6.62
CA VAL A 124 -11.73 -0.55 -6.91
C VAL A 124 -13.15 -0.57 -6.35
N ALA A 125 -13.38 0.05 -5.19
CA ALA A 125 -14.69 0.20 -4.58
C ALA A 125 -15.56 1.30 -5.23
N GLY A 126 -15.00 2.13 -6.13
CA GLY A 126 -15.72 3.23 -6.77
C GLY A 126 -16.11 4.36 -5.82
N ILE A 127 -15.34 4.55 -4.72
CA ILE A 127 -15.58 5.60 -3.73
C ILE A 127 -14.59 6.76 -3.90
N PRO A 128 -14.93 8.00 -3.50
CA PRO A 128 -14.07 9.16 -3.68
C PRO A 128 -12.66 8.95 -3.12
N LEU A 129 -11.61 9.29 -3.86
CA LEU A 129 -10.22 9.10 -3.44
C LEU A 129 -9.79 9.98 -2.25
N PRO A 130 -10.23 11.25 -2.14
CA PRO A 130 -9.94 12.08 -0.95
C PRO A 130 -10.53 11.44 0.32
N HIS A 131 -9.74 11.42 1.39
CA HIS A 131 -10.11 10.79 2.66
C HIS A 131 -9.32 11.37 3.83
N LEU A 132 -9.79 11.16 5.04
CA LEU A 132 -9.01 11.45 6.25
C LEU A 132 -8.06 10.28 6.55
N PRO A 133 -6.83 10.53 7.03
CA PRO A 133 -5.88 9.48 7.42
C PRO A 133 -6.47 8.46 8.39
N SER A 134 -7.28 8.91 9.35
CA SER A 134 -7.96 8.05 10.34
C SER A 134 -8.99 7.07 9.74
N GLN A 135 -9.36 7.23 8.48
CA GLN A 135 -10.29 6.34 7.78
C GLN A 135 -9.58 5.19 7.06
N ARG A 136 -8.25 5.18 7.05
CA ARG A 136 -7.48 4.17 6.33
C ARG A 136 -7.59 2.80 7.00
N ARG A 137 -8.16 1.85 6.29
CA ARG A 137 -8.17 0.43 6.67
C ARG A 137 -6.99 -0.25 5.99
N CYS A 138 -5.80 -0.08 6.50
CA CYS A 138 -4.59 -0.71 6.02
C CYS A 138 -3.57 -0.76 7.16
N SER A 139 -3.73 -1.74 8.04
CA SER A 139 -2.80 -1.98 9.15
C SER A 139 -1.47 -2.53 8.66
N LEU A 140 -0.42 -2.39 9.46
CA LEU A 140 0.90 -2.97 9.14
C LEU A 140 0.77 -4.47 8.89
N SER A 141 1.38 -4.92 7.79
CA SER A 141 1.38 -6.33 7.37
C SER A 141 -0.02 -6.91 7.10
N SER A 142 -1.02 -6.07 6.81
CA SER A 142 -2.33 -6.50 6.34
C SER A 142 -2.27 -7.01 4.89
N ILE A 143 -3.27 -7.79 4.51
CA ILE A 143 -3.45 -8.35 3.17
C ILE A 143 -4.77 -7.84 2.60
N THR A 144 -4.71 -7.11 1.51
CA THR A 144 -5.88 -6.76 0.67
C THR A 144 -5.84 -7.60 -0.59
N THR A 145 -6.82 -8.43 -0.81
CA THR A 145 -6.94 -9.24 -2.03
C THR A 145 -7.93 -8.59 -2.99
N ILE A 146 -7.50 -8.36 -4.21
CA ILE A 146 -8.35 -7.92 -5.31
C ILE A 146 -8.35 -8.96 -6.42
N LYS A 147 -9.45 -9.06 -7.15
CA LYS A 147 -9.53 -9.89 -8.34
C LYS A 147 -10.32 -9.23 -9.45
N LYS A 148 -10.06 -9.62 -10.68
CA LYS A 148 -10.80 -9.16 -11.85
C LYS A 148 -12.00 -10.04 -12.09
N ILE A 149 -13.18 -9.43 -12.26
CA ILE A 149 -14.45 -10.11 -12.63
C ILE A 149 -14.96 -9.44 -13.88
N GLY A 150 -14.84 -10.12 -15.02
CA GLY A 150 -15.00 -9.48 -16.32
C GLY A 150 -13.97 -8.36 -16.50
N GLU A 151 -14.42 -7.16 -16.82
CA GLU A 151 -13.54 -5.97 -16.99
C GLU A 151 -13.38 -5.14 -15.71
N ARG A 152 -13.89 -5.60 -14.57
CA ARG A 152 -13.89 -4.83 -13.32
C ARG A 152 -13.05 -5.48 -12.24
N TRP A 153 -12.25 -4.67 -11.59
CA TRP A 153 -11.58 -5.04 -10.35
C TRP A 153 -12.55 -5.00 -9.18
N LYS A 154 -12.42 -5.97 -8.27
CA LYS A 154 -13.20 -6.04 -7.04
C LYS A 154 -12.30 -6.48 -5.89
N GLU A 155 -12.45 -5.86 -4.73
CA GLU A 155 -11.86 -6.38 -3.51
C GLU A 155 -12.59 -7.66 -3.09
N GLU A 156 -11.83 -8.72 -2.86
CA GLU A 156 -12.34 -10.02 -2.43
C GLU A 156 -12.25 -10.18 -0.92
N SER A 157 -11.15 -9.72 -0.31
CA SER A 157 -10.96 -9.83 1.13
C SER A 157 -9.95 -8.83 1.67
N TYR A 158 -10.08 -8.53 2.96
CA TYR A 158 -9.11 -7.85 3.79
C TYR A 158 -8.80 -8.70 5.02
N ARG A 159 -7.53 -8.89 5.35
CA ARG A 159 -7.07 -9.72 6.47
C ARG A 159 -5.90 -9.09 7.19
N GLU A 160 -5.80 -9.30 8.49
CA GLU A 160 -4.75 -8.81 9.37
C GLU A 160 -4.09 -9.99 10.11
N PRO A 161 -3.18 -10.75 9.47
CA PRO A 161 -2.58 -11.94 10.06
C PRO A 161 -1.74 -11.67 11.31
N ALA A 162 -1.33 -10.42 11.52
CA ALA A 162 -0.51 -9.97 12.64
C ALA A 162 -1.23 -8.96 13.54
N ALA A 163 -2.58 -9.01 13.61
CA ALA A 163 -3.37 -8.05 14.40
C ALA A 163 -2.97 -8.03 15.88
N ASP A 164 -2.63 -9.19 16.44
CA ASP A 164 -2.15 -9.35 17.82
C ASP A 164 -0.82 -8.63 18.12
N LEU A 165 -0.06 -8.26 17.10
CA LEU A 165 1.21 -7.56 17.22
C LEU A 165 1.10 -6.06 16.95
N LEU A 166 -0.10 -5.55 16.65
CA LEU A 166 -0.31 -4.14 16.32
C LEU A 166 -0.24 -3.24 17.55
N GLU A 167 -0.65 -3.73 18.74
CA GLU A 167 -0.65 -2.95 19.99
C GLU A 167 0.76 -2.49 20.40
N ASP A 168 1.77 -3.34 20.10
CA ASP A 168 3.18 -3.04 20.41
C ASP A 168 3.92 -2.35 19.24
N ALA A 169 3.27 -2.19 18.09
CA ALA A 169 3.91 -1.65 16.91
C ALA A 169 3.82 -0.13 16.87
N ILE A 170 4.97 0.51 16.66
CA ILE A 170 4.99 1.93 16.34
C ILE A 170 4.62 2.07 14.86
N ASP A 171 3.36 2.37 14.59
CA ASP A 171 2.92 2.75 13.24
C ASP A 171 3.43 4.17 12.96
N LEU A 172 4.53 4.26 12.23
CA LEU A 172 5.05 5.52 11.70
C LEU A 172 4.28 5.97 10.44
N GLY A 173 3.07 5.46 10.25
CA GLY A 173 2.22 5.62 9.08
C GLY A 173 2.43 6.91 8.32
N ALA A 174 2.25 6.89 7.01
CA ALA A 174 2.31 8.08 6.17
C ALA A 174 1.34 9.14 6.71
N VAL A 175 1.88 10.17 7.32
CA VAL A 175 1.15 11.34 7.82
C VAL A 175 0.61 12.14 6.65
#